data_ebbfd9b39474c16b327e7b58035cb68c
#
_entry.id   ebbfd9b39474c16b327e7b58035cb68c
#
_cell.length_a   1.000
_cell.length_b   1.000
_cell.length_c   1.000
_cell.angle_alpha   90.00
_cell.angle_beta   90.00
_cell.angle_gamma   90.00
#
_symmetry.space_group_name_H-M   'P 1'
#
loop_
_entity.id
_entity.type
_entity.pdbx_description
1 polymer ?
#
loop_
_entity_poly.entity_id
_entity_poly.type
_entity_poly.pdbx_seq_one_letter_code
_entity_poly.pdbx_strand_id
1 'polypeptide(L)'
;MPIYMDFHDLPEVNIEDAQKAHLRDVSIQEKYKVRYLQYWINEKEGKAYCLIEGPNKEACKATHREANGIEACNLVEVKGGMYDLFLGDNQKIDHGLVRHFNGEVDTGYRFIMSLQFIRPLSLPSPEKTSTQMADQLKLECIGIVEKYDGRDINQPEDDTFIGIFRTPEAAVKCCLELRRHILGSKSKTKYKSI
;
A
#
# COMPACT_ATOMS: atom_id res chain seq x y z
N MET A 1 11.29 18.32 2.02
CA MET A 1 11.63 17.85 3.38
C MET A 1 11.37 16.35 3.45
N PRO A 2 11.98 15.62 4.39
CA PRO A 2 11.63 14.21 4.63
C PRO A 2 10.14 14.05 4.94
N ILE A 3 9.59 12.89 4.58
CA ILE A 3 8.22 12.51 4.89
C ILE A 3 8.27 11.36 5.89
N TYR A 4 7.44 11.43 6.90
CA TYR A 4 7.34 10.43 7.96
C TYR A 4 5.93 9.87 8.01
N MET A 5 5.84 8.57 8.22
CA MET A 5 4.61 7.88 8.61
C MET A 5 4.69 7.64 10.11
N ASP A 6 3.77 8.20 10.87
CA ASP A 6 3.63 7.84 12.26
C ASP A 6 2.53 6.82 12.49
N PHE A 7 2.61 6.17 13.63
CA PHE A 7 1.68 5.13 14.03
C PHE A 7 1.26 5.37 15.47
N HIS A 8 -0.04 5.33 15.70
CA HIS A 8 -0.67 5.42 17.01
C HIS A 8 -1.48 4.18 17.32
N ASP A 9 -1.30 3.67 18.54
CA ASP A 9 -2.14 2.65 19.14
C ASP A 9 -3.05 3.35 20.15
N LEU A 10 -4.31 3.54 19.77
CA LEU A 10 -5.29 4.36 20.49
C LEU A 10 -6.57 3.54 20.69
N PRO A 11 -6.60 2.64 21.68
CA PRO A 11 -7.82 1.90 21.98
C PRO A 11 -9.02 2.85 22.11
N GLU A 12 -10.13 2.47 21.51
CA GLU A 12 -11.39 3.24 21.53
C GLU A 12 -11.38 4.57 20.75
N VAL A 13 -10.33 4.85 19.93
CA VAL A 13 -10.34 6.04 19.06
C VAL A 13 -11.49 5.97 18.07
N ASN A 14 -12.17 7.11 17.89
CA ASN A 14 -13.16 7.31 16.85
C ASN A 14 -12.73 8.40 15.86
N ILE A 15 -13.41 8.48 14.72
CA ILE A 15 -13.11 9.43 13.65
C ILE A 15 -13.19 10.87 14.13
N GLU A 16 -14.18 11.21 14.96
CA GLU A 16 -14.38 12.58 15.45
C GLU A 16 -13.22 13.04 16.33
N ASP A 17 -12.76 12.20 17.24
CA ASP A 17 -11.64 12.51 18.13
C ASP A 17 -10.31 12.56 17.36
N ALA A 18 -10.11 11.67 16.40
CA ALA A 18 -8.95 11.70 15.52
C ALA A 18 -8.91 12.98 14.67
N GLN A 19 -10.06 13.43 14.14
CA GLN A 19 -10.17 14.68 13.39
C GLN A 19 -9.84 15.90 14.27
N LYS A 20 -10.38 15.94 15.49
CA LYS A 20 -10.05 17.01 16.46
C LYS A 20 -8.55 17.04 16.78
N ALA A 21 -7.95 15.87 16.99
CA ALA A 21 -6.52 15.76 17.25
C ALA A 21 -5.70 16.25 16.06
N HIS A 22 -6.03 15.82 14.84
CA HIS A 22 -5.35 16.29 13.63
C HIS A 22 -5.46 17.81 13.45
N LEU A 23 -6.63 18.40 13.69
CA LEU A 23 -6.79 19.85 13.59
C LEU A 23 -5.97 20.62 14.63
N ARG A 24 -5.78 20.07 15.84
CA ARG A 24 -4.86 20.66 16.83
C ARG A 24 -3.41 20.60 16.36
N ASP A 25 -2.97 19.49 15.80
CA ASP A 25 -1.65 19.35 15.19
C ASP A 25 -1.42 20.39 14.08
N VAL A 26 -2.39 20.49 13.16
CA VAL A 26 -2.36 21.47 12.06
C VAL A 26 -2.27 22.92 12.59
N SER A 27 -2.93 23.23 13.69
CA SER A 27 -2.97 24.58 14.25
C SER A 27 -1.63 25.10 14.75
N ILE A 28 -0.69 24.20 15.10
CA ILE A 28 0.64 24.54 15.62
C ILE A 28 1.80 24.08 14.73
N GLN A 29 1.50 23.43 13.60
CA GLN A 29 2.50 22.81 12.72
C GLN A 29 3.59 23.77 12.23
N GLU A 30 3.26 25.04 11.98
CA GLU A 30 4.20 26.05 11.51
C GLU A 30 5.31 26.33 12.53
N LYS A 31 4.99 26.30 13.83
CA LYS A 31 5.95 26.50 14.92
C LYS A 31 7.12 25.50 14.84
N TYR A 32 6.83 24.29 14.41
CA TYR A 32 7.80 23.19 14.31
C TYR A 32 8.32 22.96 12.88
N LYS A 33 7.87 23.78 11.92
CA LYS A 33 8.19 23.63 10.49
C LYS A 33 7.81 22.24 9.95
N VAL A 34 6.70 21.72 10.43
CA VAL A 34 6.12 20.46 9.94
C VAL A 34 4.84 20.75 9.16
N ARG A 35 4.41 19.81 8.36
CA ARG A 35 3.17 19.85 7.62
C ARG A 35 2.47 18.49 7.69
N TYR A 36 1.30 18.46 8.30
CA TYR A 36 0.43 17.28 8.31
C TYR A 36 -0.25 17.16 6.96
N LEU A 37 -0.04 16.03 6.29
CA LEU A 37 -0.54 15.82 4.93
C LEU A 37 -1.89 15.13 4.96
N GLN A 38 -1.96 13.98 5.58
CA GLN A 38 -3.17 13.15 5.67
C GLN A 38 -3.05 12.10 6.75
N TYR A 39 -4.19 11.51 7.13
CA TYR A 39 -4.22 10.43 8.11
C TYR A 39 -5.26 9.36 7.76
N TRP A 40 -5.03 8.17 8.27
CA TRP A 40 -5.91 7.01 8.19
C TRP A 40 -6.30 6.58 9.59
N ILE A 41 -7.50 6.04 9.73
CA ILE A 41 -7.99 5.54 11.01
C ILE A 41 -8.68 4.20 10.84
N ASN A 42 -8.39 3.27 11.73
CA ASN A 42 -9.11 2.02 11.89
C ASN A 42 -9.72 1.98 13.29
N GLU A 43 -10.97 2.46 13.42
CA GLU A 43 -11.69 2.50 14.69
C GLU A 43 -11.85 1.11 15.32
N LYS A 44 -12.06 0.09 14.47
CA LYS A 44 -12.26 -1.30 14.93
C LYS A 44 -11.05 -1.84 15.67
N GLU A 45 -9.86 -1.46 15.25
CA GLU A 45 -8.61 -1.95 15.82
C GLU A 45 -7.90 -0.90 16.68
N GLY A 46 -8.46 0.30 16.81
CA GLY A 46 -7.88 1.39 17.59
C GLY A 46 -6.53 1.85 17.03
N LYS A 47 -6.41 1.96 15.70
CA LYS A 47 -5.16 2.35 15.05
C LYS A 47 -5.35 3.62 14.24
N ALA A 48 -4.34 4.50 14.31
CA ALA A 48 -4.25 5.66 13.44
C ALA A 48 -2.84 5.80 12.86
N TYR A 49 -2.77 6.33 11.64
CA TYR A 49 -1.53 6.58 10.91
C TYR A 49 -1.58 8.00 10.36
N CYS A 50 -0.53 8.78 10.56
CA CYS A 50 -0.44 10.12 9.98
C CYS A 50 0.76 10.23 9.06
N LEU A 51 0.60 10.94 7.95
CA LEU A 51 1.67 11.28 7.04
C LEU A 51 2.06 12.72 7.27
N ILE A 52 3.33 12.93 7.63
CA ILE A 52 3.86 14.22 8.08
C ILE A 52 5.12 14.55 7.29
N GLU A 53 5.19 15.75 6.75
CA GLU A 53 6.43 16.30 6.22
C GLU A 53 7.09 17.17 7.30
N GLY A 54 8.37 16.96 7.57
CA GLY A 54 9.07 17.70 8.62
C GLY A 54 10.59 17.67 8.48
N PRO A 55 11.31 18.56 9.19
CA PRO A 55 12.77 18.62 9.10
C PRO A 55 13.45 17.38 9.72
N ASN A 56 12.86 16.79 10.72
CA ASN A 56 13.32 15.58 11.42
C ASN A 56 12.21 14.98 12.28
N LYS A 57 12.45 13.79 12.82
CA LYS A 57 11.49 13.06 13.68
C LYS A 57 11.14 13.80 14.96
N GLU A 58 12.10 14.49 15.55
CA GLU A 58 11.94 15.23 16.81
C GLU A 58 10.95 16.38 16.66
N ALA A 59 10.97 17.09 15.53
CA ALA A 59 10.00 18.13 15.23
C ALA A 59 8.58 17.57 15.11
N CYS A 60 8.42 16.45 14.41
CA CYS A 60 7.13 15.77 14.30
C CYS A 60 6.59 15.33 15.67
N LYS A 61 7.43 14.71 16.50
CA LYS A 61 7.05 14.28 17.86
C LYS A 61 6.71 15.47 18.76
N ALA A 62 7.49 16.56 18.68
CA ALA A 62 7.24 17.74 19.48
C ALA A 62 5.90 18.38 19.18
N THR A 63 5.48 18.37 17.91
CA THR A 63 4.16 18.88 17.50
C THR A 63 3.05 18.05 18.13
N HIS A 64 3.07 16.73 18.01
CA HIS A 64 2.07 15.84 18.64
C HIS A 64 2.01 16.01 20.16
N ARG A 65 3.16 16.08 20.80
CA ARG A 65 3.24 16.23 22.26
C ARG A 65 2.60 17.55 22.71
N GLU A 66 2.90 18.67 22.03
CA GLU A 66 2.33 19.97 22.39
C GLU A 66 0.84 20.05 22.07
N ALA A 67 0.41 19.55 20.91
CA ALA A 67 -0.97 19.65 20.45
C ALA A 67 -1.93 18.73 21.22
N ASN A 68 -1.50 17.53 21.55
CA ASN A 68 -2.39 16.45 22.00
C ASN A 68 -1.92 15.78 23.31
N GLY A 69 -0.72 16.09 23.80
CA GLY A 69 -0.15 15.42 24.97
C GLY A 69 0.28 13.97 24.74
N ILE A 70 0.25 13.51 23.49
CA ILE A 70 0.61 12.13 23.10
C ILE A 70 1.76 12.15 22.10
N GLU A 71 2.49 11.06 22.03
CA GLU A 71 3.51 10.83 21.01
C GLU A 71 3.10 9.63 20.15
N ALA A 72 3.60 9.60 18.92
CA ALA A 72 3.48 8.41 18.08
C ALA A 72 4.21 7.22 18.73
N CYS A 73 3.60 6.04 18.69
CA CYS A 73 4.24 4.80 19.13
C CYS A 73 5.46 4.48 18.27
N ASN A 74 5.41 4.84 17.00
CA ASN A 74 6.51 4.69 16.06
C ASN A 74 6.45 5.79 14.99
N LEU A 75 7.61 6.21 14.50
CA LEU A 75 7.76 7.22 13.46
C LEU A 75 8.83 6.74 12.46
N VAL A 76 8.42 6.43 11.24
CA VAL A 76 9.28 5.88 10.20
C VAL A 76 9.38 6.88 9.05
N GLU A 77 10.61 7.16 8.60
CA GLU A 77 10.81 7.93 7.37
C GLU A 77 10.39 7.09 6.17
N VAL A 78 9.56 7.65 5.30
CA VAL A 78 9.08 7.02 4.08
C VAL A 78 9.68 7.71 2.86
N LYS A 79 10.09 6.91 1.89
CA LYS A 79 10.58 7.47 0.62
C LYS A 79 9.41 8.09 -0.14
N GLY A 80 9.62 9.28 -0.71
CA GLY A 80 8.63 9.96 -1.53
C GLY A 80 8.12 9.06 -2.66
N GLY A 81 6.81 9.03 -2.86
CA GLY A 81 6.13 8.18 -3.84
C GLY A 81 5.89 6.73 -3.40
N MET A 82 6.62 6.21 -2.39
CA MET A 82 6.42 4.84 -1.93
C MET A 82 5.06 4.62 -1.28
N TYR A 83 4.59 5.58 -0.48
CA TYR A 83 3.28 5.47 0.15
C TYR A 83 2.14 5.47 -0.90
N ASP A 84 2.26 6.23 -1.99
CA ASP A 84 1.28 6.24 -3.08
C ASP A 84 1.22 4.89 -3.80
N LEU A 85 2.37 4.22 -3.97
CA LEU A 85 2.41 2.88 -4.55
C LEU A 85 1.58 1.89 -3.75
N PHE A 86 1.63 1.92 -2.42
CA PHE A 86 0.91 1.00 -1.55
C PHE A 86 -0.51 1.46 -1.22
N LEU A 87 -0.70 2.73 -0.92
CA LEU A 87 -1.99 3.27 -0.46
C LEU A 87 -2.90 3.73 -1.61
N GLY A 88 -2.31 4.09 -2.76
CA GLY A 88 -3.03 4.54 -3.95
C GLY A 88 -3.20 6.05 -3.99
N ASP A 89 -3.40 6.56 -5.18
CA ASP A 89 -3.61 7.97 -5.51
C ASP A 89 -5.09 8.33 -5.64
N ASN A 90 -5.96 7.33 -5.78
CA ASN A 90 -7.40 7.49 -5.96
C ASN A 90 -8.14 7.64 -4.62
N GLN A 91 -7.85 8.71 -3.89
CA GLN A 91 -8.41 8.96 -2.56
C GLN A 91 -9.02 10.37 -2.48
N LYS A 92 -10.02 10.53 -1.63
CA LYS A 92 -10.51 11.84 -1.19
C LYS A 92 -9.91 12.17 0.16
N ILE A 93 -9.41 13.38 0.34
CA ILE A 93 -8.94 13.87 1.63
C ILE A 93 -9.97 14.86 2.17
N ASP A 94 -10.54 14.50 3.31
CA ASP A 94 -11.54 15.29 4.02
C ASP A 94 -10.98 15.75 5.36
N HIS A 95 -10.57 17.02 5.44
CA HIS A 95 -9.86 17.58 6.61
C HIS A 95 -8.69 16.69 7.10
N GLY A 96 -7.90 16.21 6.15
CA GLY A 96 -6.78 15.31 6.39
C GLY A 96 -7.16 13.82 6.44
N LEU A 97 -8.40 13.46 6.72
CA LEU A 97 -8.87 12.07 6.73
C LEU A 97 -8.96 11.50 5.32
N VAL A 98 -8.32 10.36 5.12
CA VAL A 98 -8.36 9.66 3.84
C VAL A 98 -9.64 8.83 3.71
N ARG A 99 -10.32 9.02 2.58
CA ARG A 99 -11.53 8.27 2.22
C ARG A 99 -11.39 7.64 0.84
N HIS A 100 -12.09 6.57 0.61
CA HIS A 100 -12.31 5.99 -0.71
C HIS A 100 -13.27 6.85 -1.54
N PHE A 101 -13.33 6.64 -2.86
CA PHE A 101 -14.27 7.38 -3.72
C PHE A 101 -15.74 7.19 -3.36
N ASN A 102 -16.11 6.04 -2.83
CA ASN A 102 -17.45 5.75 -2.33
C ASN A 102 -17.80 6.47 -1.02
N GLY A 103 -16.84 7.22 -0.43
CA GLY A 103 -16.99 7.96 0.82
C GLY A 103 -16.65 7.17 2.08
N GLU A 104 -16.41 5.87 2.00
CA GLU A 104 -15.95 5.07 3.14
C GLU A 104 -14.57 5.51 3.61
N VAL A 105 -14.32 5.42 4.93
CA VAL A 105 -13.03 5.74 5.52
C VAL A 105 -12.01 4.69 5.08
N ASP A 106 -10.85 5.14 4.61
CA ASP A 106 -9.73 4.27 4.34
C ASP A 106 -8.98 3.96 5.66
N THR A 107 -8.94 2.70 6.02
CA THR A 107 -8.27 2.25 7.26
C THR A 107 -6.74 2.26 7.18
N GLY A 108 -6.16 2.53 6.01
CA GLY A 108 -4.71 2.43 5.77
C GLY A 108 -4.20 1.00 5.58
N TYR A 109 -5.03 -0.02 5.81
CA TYR A 109 -4.62 -1.42 5.67
C TYR A 109 -4.64 -1.86 4.21
N ARG A 110 -3.63 -2.65 3.85
CA ARG A 110 -3.49 -3.27 2.53
C ARG A 110 -3.10 -4.73 2.66
N PHE A 111 -3.66 -5.55 1.79
CA PHE A 111 -3.33 -6.97 1.66
C PHE A 111 -2.42 -7.14 0.46
N ILE A 112 -1.24 -7.67 0.70
CA ILE A 112 -0.20 -7.82 -0.30
C ILE A 112 -0.15 -9.27 -0.76
N MET A 113 -0.32 -9.47 -2.06
CA MET A 113 -0.06 -10.74 -2.73
C MET A 113 1.31 -10.66 -3.39
N SER A 114 2.15 -11.66 -3.17
CA SER A 114 3.43 -11.81 -3.85
C SER A 114 3.46 -13.11 -4.64
N LEU A 115 3.78 -13.02 -5.92
CA LEU A 115 3.97 -14.16 -6.82
C LEU A 115 5.39 -14.12 -7.37
N GLN A 116 6.19 -15.12 -7.03
CA GLN A 116 7.56 -15.22 -7.51
C GLN A 116 7.67 -16.18 -8.67
N PHE A 117 8.30 -15.74 -9.76
CA PHE A 117 8.62 -16.57 -10.91
C PHE A 117 9.98 -17.25 -10.70
N ILE A 118 9.98 -18.53 -10.35
CA ILE A 118 11.19 -19.30 -10.12
C ILE A 118 11.54 -20.06 -11.39
N ARG A 119 12.73 -19.82 -11.95
CA ARG A 119 13.26 -20.61 -13.07
C ARG A 119 13.86 -21.91 -12.54
N PRO A 120 13.53 -23.06 -13.14
CA PRO A 120 14.24 -24.29 -12.86
C PRO A 120 15.71 -24.15 -13.24
N LEU A 121 16.64 -24.53 -12.36
CA LEU A 121 18.10 -24.48 -12.57
C LEU A 121 18.59 -25.30 -13.79
N SER A 122 17.75 -26.22 -14.28
CA SER A 122 18.06 -27.11 -15.40
C SER A 122 17.74 -26.54 -16.80
N LEU A 123 17.19 -25.34 -16.87
CA LEU A 123 16.90 -24.73 -18.17
C LEU A 123 18.08 -23.86 -18.63
N PRO A 124 18.51 -23.96 -19.90
CA PRO A 124 19.54 -23.10 -20.46
C PRO A 124 19.08 -21.63 -20.39
N SER A 125 20.05 -20.71 -20.43
CA SER A 125 19.81 -19.26 -20.43
C SER A 125 18.73 -18.87 -21.44
N PRO A 126 17.83 -17.93 -21.11
CA PRO A 126 16.67 -17.67 -21.93
C PRO A 126 17.03 -17.15 -23.30
N GLU A 127 16.58 -17.84 -24.31
CA GLU A 127 16.39 -17.22 -25.63
C GLU A 127 15.33 -16.12 -25.52
N LYS A 128 15.37 -15.12 -26.41
CA LYS A 128 14.43 -13.97 -26.45
C LYS A 128 12.95 -14.35 -26.31
N THR A 129 12.57 -15.55 -26.74
CA THR A 129 11.22 -16.12 -26.60
C THR A 129 10.76 -16.34 -25.16
N SER A 130 11.66 -16.65 -24.23
CA SER A 130 11.27 -16.89 -22.82
C SER A 130 10.96 -15.59 -22.07
N THR A 131 11.61 -14.50 -22.44
CA THR A 131 11.34 -13.17 -21.87
C THR A 131 9.97 -12.66 -22.32
N GLN A 132 9.64 -12.77 -23.61
CA GLN A 132 8.34 -12.39 -24.16
C GLN A 132 7.18 -13.18 -23.53
N MET A 133 7.37 -14.47 -23.26
CA MET A 133 6.35 -15.28 -22.57
C MET A 133 6.17 -14.86 -21.09
N ALA A 134 7.24 -14.48 -20.41
CA ALA A 134 7.15 -13.97 -19.03
C ALA A 134 6.43 -12.62 -18.99
N ASP A 135 6.73 -11.72 -19.92
CA ASP A 135 6.08 -10.41 -20.02
C ASP A 135 4.58 -10.55 -20.35
N GLN A 136 4.23 -11.45 -21.28
CA GLN A 136 2.83 -11.73 -21.59
C GLN A 136 2.10 -12.29 -20.36
N LEU A 137 2.71 -13.19 -19.60
CA LEU A 137 2.11 -13.73 -18.38
C LEU A 137 1.93 -12.66 -17.31
N LYS A 138 2.90 -11.73 -17.16
CA LYS A 138 2.76 -10.58 -16.26
C LYS A 138 1.56 -9.71 -16.63
N LEU A 139 1.39 -9.39 -17.92
CA LEU A 139 0.22 -8.62 -18.39
C LEU A 139 -1.11 -9.33 -18.09
N GLU A 140 -1.16 -10.64 -18.28
CA GLU A 140 -2.35 -11.44 -17.93
C GLU A 140 -2.61 -11.43 -16.42
N CYS A 141 -1.55 -11.47 -15.59
CA CYS A 141 -1.64 -11.34 -14.13
C CYS A 141 -2.19 -9.96 -13.71
N ILE A 142 -1.77 -8.87 -14.35
CA ILE A 142 -2.28 -7.52 -14.11
C ILE A 142 -3.79 -7.49 -14.33
N GLY A 143 -4.29 -7.98 -15.47
CA GLY A 143 -5.72 -8.01 -15.75
C GLY A 143 -6.53 -8.84 -14.74
N ILE A 144 -5.94 -9.90 -14.18
CA ILE A 144 -6.60 -10.67 -13.11
C ILE A 144 -6.60 -9.90 -11.79
N VAL A 145 -5.52 -9.18 -11.45
CA VAL A 145 -5.47 -8.34 -10.25
C VAL A 145 -6.51 -7.23 -10.31
N GLU A 146 -6.59 -6.51 -11.42
CA GLU A 146 -7.58 -5.44 -11.66
C GLU A 146 -9.03 -5.94 -11.57
N LYS A 147 -9.31 -7.15 -12.06
CA LYS A 147 -10.64 -7.78 -11.96
C LYS A 147 -11.12 -7.93 -10.50
N TYR A 148 -10.22 -8.02 -9.54
CA TYR A 148 -10.51 -8.10 -8.12
C TYR A 148 -10.27 -6.80 -7.37
N ASP A 149 -10.38 -5.65 -8.05
CA ASP A 149 -10.14 -4.31 -7.51
C ASP A 149 -8.74 -4.18 -6.85
N GLY A 150 -7.81 -5.00 -7.30
CA GLY A 150 -6.42 -4.92 -6.91
C GLY A 150 -5.63 -3.97 -7.81
N ARG A 151 -4.43 -3.66 -7.38
CA ARG A 151 -3.47 -2.86 -8.13
C ARG A 151 -2.11 -3.54 -8.11
N ASP A 152 -1.41 -3.54 -9.23
CA ASP A 152 -0.02 -3.98 -9.30
C ASP A 152 0.95 -2.84 -9.01
N ILE A 153 2.11 -3.19 -8.45
CA ILE A 153 3.22 -2.25 -8.21
C ILE A 153 4.53 -2.77 -8.81
N ASN A 154 4.41 -3.51 -9.89
CA ASN A 154 5.53 -4.24 -10.47
C ASN A 154 6.40 -3.34 -11.34
N GLN A 155 7.70 -3.58 -11.28
CA GLN A 155 8.64 -3.08 -12.28
C GLN A 155 8.92 -4.16 -13.35
N PRO A 156 9.16 -3.76 -14.60
CA PRO A 156 9.34 -4.73 -15.70
C PRO A 156 10.44 -5.76 -15.44
N GLU A 157 11.48 -5.39 -14.70
CA GLU A 157 12.68 -6.20 -14.46
C GLU A 157 12.56 -7.15 -13.25
N ASP A 158 11.48 -7.03 -12.45
CA ASP A 158 11.32 -7.82 -11.24
C ASP A 158 10.91 -9.27 -11.55
N ASP A 159 11.56 -10.22 -10.91
CA ASP A 159 11.16 -11.65 -10.91
C ASP A 159 9.95 -11.90 -9.98
N THR A 160 9.53 -10.90 -9.26
CA THR A 160 8.40 -10.95 -8.33
C THR A 160 7.27 -10.07 -8.83
N PHE A 161 6.06 -10.60 -8.85
CA PHE A 161 4.84 -9.88 -9.16
C PHE A 161 4.11 -9.57 -7.85
N ILE A 162 3.80 -8.29 -7.61
CA ILE A 162 3.14 -7.84 -6.37
C ILE A 162 1.79 -7.22 -6.71
N GLY A 163 0.74 -7.76 -6.12
CA GLY A 163 -0.61 -7.22 -6.15
C GLY A 163 -1.03 -6.68 -4.78
N ILE A 164 -1.71 -5.54 -4.76
CA ILE A 164 -2.18 -4.88 -3.54
C ILE A 164 -3.70 -4.79 -3.57
N PHE A 165 -4.33 -5.17 -2.46
CA PHE A 165 -5.78 -5.24 -2.32
C PHE A 165 -6.24 -4.51 -1.05
N ARG A 166 -7.49 -4.07 -1.05
CA ARG A 166 -8.15 -3.44 0.10
C ARG A 166 -8.75 -4.46 1.06
N THR A 167 -9.10 -5.66 0.58
CA THR A 167 -9.71 -6.71 1.39
C THR A 167 -8.97 -8.03 1.24
N PRO A 168 -8.91 -8.87 2.29
CA PRO A 168 -8.28 -10.18 2.22
C PRO A 168 -9.03 -11.11 1.27
N GLU A 169 -10.36 -10.98 1.15
CA GLU A 169 -11.18 -11.79 0.26
C GLU A 169 -10.81 -11.57 -1.21
N ALA A 170 -10.60 -10.31 -1.60
CA ALA A 170 -10.18 -9.97 -2.96
C ALA A 170 -8.80 -10.57 -3.26
N ALA A 171 -7.84 -10.41 -2.34
CA ALA A 171 -6.51 -10.99 -2.47
C ALA A 171 -6.54 -12.52 -2.63
N VAL A 172 -7.31 -13.22 -1.78
CA VAL A 172 -7.43 -14.69 -1.85
C VAL A 172 -8.11 -15.15 -3.13
N LYS A 173 -9.22 -14.52 -3.55
CA LYS A 173 -9.90 -14.83 -4.82
C LYS A 173 -8.98 -14.63 -6.02
N CYS A 174 -8.23 -13.54 -6.04
CA CYS A 174 -7.22 -13.26 -7.06
C CYS A 174 -6.16 -14.37 -7.09
N CYS A 175 -5.55 -14.72 -5.96
CA CYS A 175 -4.56 -15.80 -5.86
C CYS A 175 -5.08 -17.12 -6.44
N LEU A 176 -6.32 -17.48 -6.14
CA LEU A 176 -6.94 -18.73 -6.64
C LEU A 176 -7.16 -18.69 -8.15
N GLU A 177 -7.53 -17.55 -8.71
CA GLU A 177 -7.69 -17.39 -10.16
C GLU A 177 -6.33 -17.40 -10.87
N LEU A 178 -5.35 -16.65 -10.38
CA LEU A 178 -3.98 -16.66 -10.89
C LEU A 178 -3.39 -18.07 -10.92
N ARG A 179 -3.55 -18.83 -9.84
CA ARG A 179 -3.12 -20.22 -9.77
C ARG A 179 -3.73 -21.07 -10.88
N ARG A 180 -5.05 -20.96 -11.09
CA ARG A 180 -5.75 -21.71 -12.16
C ARG A 180 -5.27 -21.29 -13.55
N HIS A 181 -5.10 -19.99 -13.76
CA HIS A 181 -4.63 -19.42 -15.01
C HIS A 181 -3.23 -19.93 -15.37
N ILE A 182 -2.28 -19.84 -14.44
CA ILE A 182 -0.88 -20.26 -14.62
C ILE A 182 -0.79 -21.78 -14.85
N LEU A 183 -1.55 -22.58 -14.11
CA LEU A 183 -1.57 -24.03 -14.30
C LEU A 183 -2.24 -24.44 -15.62
N GLY A 184 -3.27 -23.73 -16.04
CA GLY A 184 -3.95 -23.94 -17.32
C GLY A 184 -3.09 -23.56 -18.52
N SER A 185 -2.31 -22.51 -18.43
CA SER A 185 -1.36 -22.09 -19.48
C SER A 185 -0.25 -23.12 -19.71
N LYS A 186 0.25 -23.77 -18.65
CA LYS A 186 1.23 -24.86 -18.75
C LYS A 186 0.69 -26.08 -19.52
N SER A 187 -0.59 -26.34 -19.47
CA SER A 187 -1.21 -27.46 -20.20
C SER A 187 -1.23 -27.22 -21.72
N LYS A 188 -1.40 -25.96 -22.16
CA LYS A 188 -1.43 -25.63 -23.59
C LYS A 188 -0.04 -25.70 -24.26
N THR A 189 1.01 -25.49 -23.51
CA THR A 189 2.40 -25.48 -24.05
C THR A 189 2.95 -26.91 -24.26
N LYS A 190 2.40 -27.93 -23.58
CA LYS A 190 2.83 -29.34 -23.71
C LYS A 190 2.36 -30.03 -25.01
N TYR A 191 1.45 -29.45 -25.80
CA TYR A 191 0.87 -30.05 -26.99
C TYR A 191 1.37 -29.51 -28.33
N LYS A 192 2.46 -28.74 -28.35
CA LYS A 192 3.09 -28.25 -29.59
C LYS A 192 4.48 -28.83 -29.88
N SER A 193 4.74 -30.04 -29.43
CA SER A 193 5.94 -30.77 -29.82
C SER A 193 5.53 -32.17 -30.34
N ILE A 194 5.10 -32.24 -31.58
CA ILE A 194 5.29 -33.32 -32.56
C ILE A 194 5.40 -32.68 -33.93
#